data_231c1c2b9bfc0725746bcd6abc0be54b
#
_entry.id   231c1c2b9bfc0725746bcd6abc0be54b
#
_cell.length_a   1.000
_cell.length_b   1.000
_cell.length_c   1.000
_cell.angle_alpha   90.00
_cell.angle_beta   90.00
_cell.angle_gamma   90.00
#
_symmetry.space_group_name_H-M   'P 1'
#
loop_
_entity.id
_entity.type
_entity.pdbx_description
1 polymer ?
#
loop_
_entity_poly.entity_id
_entity_poly.type
_entity_poly.pdbx_seq_one_letter_code
_entity_poly.pdbx_strand_id
1 'polypeptide(L)'
;GVRLVGSEMCIRDSPNFPQYHEFFEDLYTEVWGAVDGIAEHIRAVKGFAPGSLSRFMDMTLIKDQVDVVPAEQMISIAVQDNDKVIDALTQAYLSAEQNSEHGLANFLQDRLDIHKKHGWMLRSTLS
;
A
#
# COMPACT_ATOMS: atom_id res chain seq x y z
N GLY A 1 -2.92 0.34 7.68
CA GLY A 1 -3.48 -0.48 8.78
C GLY A 1 -4.97 -0.35 8.87
N VAL A 2 -5.48 0.87 9.04
CA VAL A 2 -6.94 1.11 9.19
C VAL A 2 -7.71 0.64 7.95
N ARG A 3 -7.22 0.92 6.75
CA ARG A 3 -7.84 0.48 5.49
C ARG A 3 -7.93 -1.05 5.42
N LEU A 4 -6.88 -1.76 5.84
CA LEU A 4 -6.86 -3.22 5.79
C LEU A 4 -7.78 -3.85 6.85
N VAL A 5 -7.93 -3.22 8.01
CA VAL A 5 -8.96 -3.61 8.99
C VAL A 5 -10.35 -3.44 8.39
N GLY A 6 -10.62 -2.33 7.69
CA GLY A 6 -11.85 -2.11 6.96
C GLY A 6 -12.11 -3.19 5.90
N SER A 7 -11.07 -3.64 5.19
CA SER A 7 -11.16 -4.74 4.22
C SER A 7 -11.62 -6.04 4.88
N GLU A 8 -11.07 -6.38 6.06
CA GLU A 8 -11.50 -7.56 6.83
C GLU A 8 -12.98 -7.50 7.18
N MET A 9 -13.47 -6.33 7.60
CA MET A 9 -14.89 -6.14 7.89
C MET A 9 -15.78 -6.36 6.67
N CYS A 10 -15.33 -5.94 5.49
CA CYS A 10 -16.08 -6.06 4.23
C CYS A 10 -16.15 -7.50 3.70
N ILE A 11 -15.12 -8.31 3.92
CA ILE A 11 -15.06 -9.68 3.38
C ILE A 11 -15.68 -10.74 4.30
N ARG A 12 -15.98 -10.39 5.55
CA ARG A 12 -16.36 -11.33 6.61
C ARG A 12 -17.56 -12.23 6.25
N ASP A 13 -18.54 -11.71 5.53
CA ASP A 13 -19.75 -12.42 5.12
C ASP A 13 -19.64 -13.02 3.72
N SER A 14 -18.48 -12.93 3.07
CA SER A 14 -18.24 -13.52 1.76
C SER A 14 -18.13 -15.05 1.84
N PRO A 15 -18.69 -15.79 0.86
CA PRO A 15 -18.45 -17.25 0.77
C PRO A 15 -16.99 -17.60 0.54
N ASN A 16 -16.16 -16.65 0.09
CA ASN A 16 -14.73 -16.82 -0.12
C ASN A 16 -13.91 -16.20 1.02
N PHE A 17 -14.52 -15.99 2.19
CA PHE A 17 -13.87 -15.34 3.32
C PHE A 17 -12.50 -15.93 3.68
N PRO A 18 -12.32 -17.27 3.81
CA PRO A 18 -11.01 -17.81 4.20
C PRO A 18 -9.90 -17.42 3.23
N GLN A 19 -10.17 -17.41 1.92
CA GLN A 19 -9.21 -17.05 0.87
C GLN A 19 -8.91 -15.55 0.91
N TYR A 20 -9.93 -14.71 1.04
CA TYR A 20 -9.78 -13.26 1.11
C TYR A 20 -9.06 -12.85 2.40
N HIS A 21 -9.38 -13.49 3.52
CA HIS A 21 -8.74 -13.24 4.80
C HIS A 21 -7.23 -13.49 4.73
N GLU A 22 -6.83 -14.66 4.26
CA GLU A 22 -5.41 -15.01 4.09
C GLU A 22 -4.71 -14.03 3.14
N PHE A 23 -5.32 -13.72 2.03
CA PHE A 23 -4.76 -12.80 1.03
C PHE A 23 -4.54 -11.40 1.62
N PHE A 24 -5.53 -10.83 2.31
CA PHE A 24 -5.41 -9.51 2.91
C PHE A 24 -4.43 -9.50 4.10
N GLU A 25 -4.35 -10.59 4.85
CA GLU A 25 -3.35 -10.72 5.92
C GLU A 25 -1.92 -10.69 5.36
N ASP A 26 -1.67 -11.42 4.30
CA ASP A 26 -0.37 -11.42 3.62
C ASP A 26 -0.04 -10.03 3.06
N LEU A 27 -1.00 -9.39 2.41
CA LEU A 27 -0.86 -8.02 1.89
C LEU A 27 -0.56 -7.03 3.01
N TYR A 28 -1.32 -7.09 4.10
CA TYR A 28 -1.13 -6.24 5.28
C TYR A 28 0.28 -6.42 5.86
N THR A 29 0.69 -7.65 6.07
CA THR A 29 1.99 -7.97 6.67
C THR A 29 3.14 -7.45 5.80
N GLU A 30 3.06 -7.62 4.50
CA GLU A 30 4.09 -7.14 3.56
C GLU A 30 4.16 -5.61 3.55
N VAL A 31 3.03 -4.92 3.43
CA VAL A 31 2.98 -3.46 3.38
C VAL A 31 3.41 -2.85 4.73
N TRP A 32 2.93 -3.40 5.85
CA TRP A 32 3.31 -2.94 7.18
C TRP A 32 4.82 -3.10 7.42
N GLY A 33 5.37 -4.25 7.01
CA GLY A 33 6.81 -4.51 7.13
C GLY A 33 7.69 -3.54 6.33
N ALA A 34 7.14 -2.91 5.30
CA ALA A 34 7.87 -1.94 4.49
C ALA A 34 7.98 -0.55 5.12
N VAL A 35 7.18 -0.24 6.14
CA VAL A 35 7.09 1.11 6.74
C VAL A 35 8.43 1.55 7.32
N ASP A 36 9.08 0.69 8.09
CA ASP A 36 10.40 0.99 8.68
C ASP A 36 11.45 1.24 7.62
N GLY A 37 11.53 0.38 6.60
CA GLY A 37 12.49 0.54 5.51
C GLY A 37 12.29 1.85 4.76
N ILE A 38 11.05 2.27 4.53
CA ILE A 38 10.74 3.56 3.92
C ILE A 38 11.21 4.70 4.82
N ALA A 39 10.90 4.65 6.11
CA ALA A 39 11.31 5.67 7.07
C ALA A 39 12.83 5.79 7.17
N GLU A 40 13.54 4.67 7.20
CA GLU A 40 15.00 4.63 7.25
C GLU A 40 15.61 5.24 5.98
N HIS A 41 15.09 4.95 4.80
CA HIS A 41 15.57 5.54 3.55
C HIS A 41 15.33 7.05 3.49
N ILE A 42 14.19 7.52 4.02
CA ILE A 42 13.94 8.97 4.15
C ILE A 42 15.01 9.62 5.03
N ARG A 43 15.35 8.99 6.17
CA ARG A 43 16.41 9.48 7.07
C ARG A 43 17.80 9.43 6.42
N ALA A 44 18.08 8.39 5.64
CA ALA A 44 19.37 8.23 4.97
C ALA A 44 19.63 9.37 3.96
N VAL A 45 18.58 9.89 3.32
CA VAL A 45 18.69 11.06 2.43
C VAL A 45 18.45 12.38 3.17
N LYS A 46 18.59 12.38 4.49
CA LYS A 46 18.49 13.54 5.38
C LYS A 46 17.10 14.15 5.53
N GLY A 47 16.06 13.42 5.12
CA GLY A 47 14.68 13.82 5.36
C GLY A 47 14.20 13.45 6.76
N PHE A 48 13.02 13.91 7.14
CA PHE A 48 12.34 13.52 8.37
C PHE A 48 11.09 12.73 8.03
N ALA A 49 10.99 11.51 8.55
CA ALA A 49 9.82 10.66 8.36
C ALA A 49 8.71 11.09 9.34
N PRO A 50 7.44 11.19 8.87
CA PRO A 50 6.32 11.44 9.77
C PRO A 50 6.12 10.25 10.71
N GLY A 51 5.69 10.52 11.95
CA GLY A 51 5.54 9.47 12.96
C GLY A 51 4.24 9.56 13.76
N SER A 52 3.31 10.44 13.40
CA SER A 52 2.03 10.58 14.10
C SER A 52 0.86 10.25 13.18
N LEU A 53 -0.22 9.74 13.77
CA LEU A 53 -1.43 9.38 13.04
C LEU A 53 -2.07 10.61 12.35
N SER A 54 -2.12 11.75 13.02
CA SER A 54 -2.65 12.97 12.43
C SER A 54 -1.82 13.43 11.23
N ARG A 55 -0.51 13.30 11.29
CA ARG A 55 0.38 13.65 10.18
C ARG A 55 0.17 12.72 9.00
N PHE A 56 0.00 11.43 9.25
CA PHE A 56 -0.35 10.46 8.18
C PHE A 56 -1.68 10.82 7.53
N MET A 57 -2.68 11.19 8.30
CA MET A 57 -3.99 11.59 7.76
C MET A 57 -3.91 12.83 6.88
N ASP A 58 -3.06 13.80 7.25
CA ASP A 58 -2.86 15.02 6.46
C ASP A 58 -2.13 14.75 5.13
N MET A 59 -1.23 13.77 5.10
CA MET A 59 -0.38 13.49 3.94
C MET A 59 -0.94 12.43 2.99
N THR A 60 -1.84 11.58 3.45
CA THR A 60 -2.33 10.46 2.64
C THR A 60 -3.12 10.92 1.42
N LEU A 61 -2.92 10.21 0.31
CA LEU A 61 -3.72 10.35 -0.91
C LEU A 61 -4.87 9.34 -0.96
N ILE A 62 -4.92 8.42 0.00
CA ILE A 62 -5.91 7.34 0.08
C ILE A 62 -7.02 7.78 1.02
N LYS A 63 -8.26 7.70 0.55
CA LYS A 63 -9.44 8.00 1.36
C LYS A 63 -9.77 6.84 2.28
N ASP A 64 -10.12 7.15 3.51
CA ASP A 64 -10.57 6.15 4.46
C ASP A 64 -11.92 5.57 4.01
N GLN A 65 -12.08 4.25 4.16
CA GLN A 65 -13.32 3.54 3.87
C GLN A 65 -14.09 3.34 5.18
N VAL A 66 -15.10 4.17 5.39
CA VAL A 66 -15.88 4.16 6.64
C VAL A 66 -17.07 3.20 6.58
N ASP A 67 -17.58 2.89 5.38
CA ASP A 67 -18.72 2.02 5.21
C ASP A 67 -18.30 0.59 4.92
N VAL A 68 -19.09 -0.38 5.37
CA VAL A 68 -18.94 -1.78 4.99
C VAL A 68 -19.57 -1.97 3.62
N VAL A 69 -18.75 -2.37 2.65
CA VAL A 69 -19.18 -2.60 1.26
C VAL A 69 -19.03 -4.08 0.91
N PRO A 70 -19.68 -4.57 -0.19
CA PRO A 70 -19.47 -5.94 -0.64
C PRO A 70 -17.99 -6.25 -0.89
N ALA A 71 -17.58 -7.50 -0.68
CA ALA A 71 -16.18 -7.93 -0.78
C ALA A 71 -15.56 -7.56 -2.14
N GLU A 72 -16.26 -7.78 -3.24
CA GLU A 72 -15.77 -7.44 -4.58
C GLU A 72 -15.52 -5.94 -4.74
N GLN A 73 -16.40 -5.11 -4.19
CA GLN A 73 -16.21 -3.66 -4.20
C GLN A 73 -14.99 -3.26 -3.36
N MET A 74 -14.78 -3.91 -2.23
CA MET A 74 -13.61 -3.65 -1.39
C MET A 74 -12.30 -4.03 -2.11
N ILE A 75 -12.28 -5.14 -2.82
CA ILE A 75 -11.13 -5.54 -3.63
C ILE A 75 -10.88 -4.51 -4.74
N SER A 76 -11.92 -4.02 -5.39
CA SER A 76 -11.81 -2.97 -6.41
C SER A 76 -11.22 -1.67 -5.83
N ILE A 77 -11.65 -1.29 -4.63
CA ILE A 77 -11.09 -0.14 -3.91
C ILE A 77 -9.60 -0.38 -3.61
N ALA A 78 -9.23 -1.58 -3.18
CA ALA A 78 -7.84 -1.93 -2.91
C ALA A 78 -6.98 -1.86 -4.17
N VAL A 79 -7.50 -2.24 -5.33
CA VAL A 79 -6.80 -2.05 -6.63
C VAL A 79 -6.52 -0.57 -6.87
N GLN A 80 -7.51 0.29 -6.70
CA GLN A 80 -7.36 1.73 -6.91
C GLN A 80 -6.36 2.34 -5.93
N ASP A 81 -6.42 1.94 -4.66
CA ASP A 81 -5.49 2.41 -3.63
C ASP A 81 -4.05 1.98 -3.95
N ASN A 82 -3.87 0.74 -4.38
CA ASN A 82 -2.56 0.23 -4.80
C ASN A 82 -2.00 0.99 -6.01
N ASP A 83 -2.85 1.35 -6.97
CA ASP A 83 -2.44 2.16 -8.12
C ASP A 83 -1.96 3.56 -7.67
N LYS A 84 -2.61 4.17 -6.70
CA LYS A 84 -2.15 5.44 -6.10
C LYS A 84 -0.78 5.30 -5.44
N VAL A 85 -0.54 4.20 -4.74
CA VAL A 85 0.77 3.90 -4.14
C VAL A 85 1.82 3.75 -5.22
N ILE A 86 1.53 3.03 -6.31
CA ILE A 86 2.44 2.86 -7.44
C ILE A 86 2.79 4.21 -8.06
N ASP A 87 1.82 5.09 -8.26
CA ASP A 87 2.07 6.43 -8.81
C ASP A 87 2.98 7.24 -7.88
N ALA A 88 2.73 7.22 -6.58
CA ALA A 88 3.56 7.92 -5.60
C ALA A 88 5.01 7.37 -5.57
N LEU A 89 5.16 6.05 -5.61
CA LEU A 89 6.46 5.39 -5.68
C LEU A 89 7.21 5.75 -6.97
N THR A 90 6.51 5.84 -8.09
CA THR A 90 7.09 6.21 -9.38
C THR A 90 7.62 7.65 -9.33
N GLN A 91 6.85 8.59 -8.78
CA GLN A 91 7.29 9.96 -8.62
C GLN A 91 8.53 10.07 -7.71
N ALA A 92 8.51 9.34 -6.60
CA ALA A 92 9.65 9.29 -5.69
C ALA A 92 10.90 8.69 -6.37
N TYR A 93 10.72 7.64 -7.15
CA TYR A 93 11.81 7.01 -7.92
C TYR A 93 12.44 8.01 -8.90
N LEU A 94 11.62 8.71 -9.69
CA LEU A 94 12.11 9.69 -10.65
C LEU A 94 12.89 10.82 -9.95
N SER A 95 12.40 11.28 -8.81
CA SER A 95 13.09 12.29 -8.01
C SER A 95 14.44 11.77 -7.47
N ALA A 96 14.47 10.52 -6.98
CA ALA A 96 15.70 9.89 -6.49
C ALA A 96 16.75 9.78 -7.61
N GLU A 97 16.34 9.36 -8.80
CA GLU A 97 17.23 9.29 -9.97
C GLU A 97 17.79 10.67 -10.35
N GLN A 98 16.95 11.69 -10.39
CA GLN A 98 17.38 13.05 -10.71
C GLN A 98 18.39 13.62 -9.71
N ASN A 99 18.32 13.18 -8.46
CA ASN A 99 19.23 13.63 -7.40
C ASN A 99 20.39 12.67 -7.15
N SER A 100 20.58 11.66 -8.00
CA SER A 100 21.64 10.66 -7.88
C SER A 100 21.62 9.86 -6.58
N GLU A 101 20.43 9.71 -5.99
CA GLU A 101 20.20 8.90 -4.79
C GLU A 101 19.95 7.45 -5.22
N HIS A 102 21.00 6.77 -5.68
CA HIS A 102 20.91 5.46 -6.31
C HIS A 102 20.43 4.35 -5.35
N GLY A 103 20.84 4.42 -4.08
CA GLY A 103 20.38 3.47 -3.07
C GLY A 103 18.87 3.58 -2.83
N LEU A 104 18.37 4.80 -2.68
CA LEU A 104 16.94 5.06 -2.57
C LEU A 104 16.19 4.63 -3.82
N ALA A 105 16.72 4.97 -5.01
CA ALA A 105 16.12 4.58 -6.29
C ALA A 105 15.98 3.05 -6.40
N ASN A 106 17.02 2.31 -6.04
CA ASN A 106 16.98 0.84 -6.05
C ASN A 106 15.91 0.28 -5.09
N PHE A 107 15.84 0.82 -3.88
CA PHE A 107 14.81 0.43 -2.92
C PHE A 107 13.39 0.69 -3.46
N LEU A 108 13.18 1.85 -4.09
CA LEU A 108 11.88 2.21 -4.67
C LEU A 108 11.51 1.34 -5.86
N GLN A 109 12.49 0.90 -6.66
CA GLN A 109 12.27 -0.07 -7.74
C GLN A 109 11.77 -1.40 -7.18
N ASP A 110 12.38 -1.89 -6.11
CA ASP A 110 11.94 -3.12 -5.45
C ASP A 110 10.51 -2.99 -4.93
N ARG A 111 10.17 -1.84 -4.31
CA ARG A 111 8.80 -1.57 -3.87
C ARG A 111 7.81 -1.50 -5.03
N LEU A 112 8.20 -0.91 -6.16
CA LEU A 112 7.36 -0.86 -7.36
C LEU A 112 7.04 -2.26 -7.88
N ASP A 113 8.04 -3.13 -7.94
CA ASP A 113 7.86 -4.52 -8.39
C ASP A 113 6.87 -5.25 -7.48
N ILE A 114 7.02 -5.13 -6.16
CA ILE A 114 6.15 -5.75 -5.17
C ILE A 114 4.71 -5.25 -5.31
N HIS A 115 4.50 -3.93 -5.42
CA HIS A 115 3.16 -3.36 -5.56
C HIS A 115 2.52 -3.69 -6.92
N LYS A 116 3.29 -3.84 -7.96
CA LYS A 116 2.79 -4.35 -9.25
C LYS A 116 2.26 -5.77 -9.12
N LYS A 117 2.97 -6.61 -8.38
CA LYS A 117 2.51 -7.97 -8.05
C LYS A 117 1.22 -7.94 -7.22
N HIS A 118 1.14 -7.10 -6.20
CA HIS A 118 -0.09 -6.91 -5.41
C HIS A 118 -1.27 -6.52 -6.32
N GLY A 119 -1.07 -5.57 -7.22
CA GLY A 119 -2.10 -5.15 -8.16
C GLY A 119 -2.56 -6.27 -9.07
N TRP A 120 -1.63 -7.07 -9.60
CA TRP A 120 -1.97 -8.25 -10.40
C TRP A 120 -2.81 -9.24 -9.62
N MET A 121 -2.41 -9.58 -8.40
CA MET A 121 -3.13 -10.55 -7.57
C MET A 121 -4.53 -10.04 -7.20
N LEU A 122 -4.66 -8.75 -6.85
CA LEU A 122 -5.95 -8.12 -6.56
C LEU A 122 -6.90 -8.19 -7.77
N ARG A 123 -6.43 -7.82 -8.95
CA ARG A 123 -7.23 -7.87 -10.17
C ARG A 123 -7.62 -9.30 -10.52
N SER A 124 -6.73 -10.26 -10.34
CA SER A 124 -7.01 -11.68 -10.60
C SER A 124 -8.10 -12.22 -9.66
N THR A 125 -8.19 -11.71 -8.45
CA THR A 125 -9.22 -12.07 -7.48
C THR A 125 -10.62 -11.62 -7.91
N LEU A 126 -10.71 -10.55 -8.73
CA LEU A 126 -11.98 -10.04 -9.28
C LEU A 126 -12.46 -10.80 -10.52
N SER A 127 -11.63 -11.59 -11.13
CA SER A 127 -11.92 -12.28 -12.41
C SER A 127 -12.77 -13.53 -12.22
#